data_c7d0be81b96f41ebde7a54b8c3fdf67b
#
_entry.id   c7d0be81b96f41ebde7a54b8c3fdf67b
#
_cell.length_a   1.000
_cell.length_b   1.000
_cell.length_c   1.000
_cell.angle_alpha   90.00
_cell.angle_beta   90.00
_cell.angle_gamma   90.00
#
_symmetry.space_group_name_H-M   'P 1'
#
loop_
_entity.id
_entity.type
_entity.pdbx_description
1 polymer ?
#
loop_
_entity_poly.entity_id
_entity_poly.type
_entity_poly.pdbx_seq_one_letter_code
_entity_poly.pdbx_strand_id
1 'polypeptide(L)'
;MSLRTSANRYAKALFDVALAEKNDLAHVDQDLQAVVAMMSASPDLAAASARSGVTTAARQSLMEAVADKMALAAPVKKLLVLLAESRKLDLVPDLAVAYRERLLAHQNIVRAEVTSAVALSPEKAKALADSLGKVTGKHVEISVSVDPELLGGVVAKIGSTVYDGSVRTQLSRMRQQLVEK
;
A
#
# COMPACT_ATOMS: atom_id res chain seq x y z
N MET A 1 -12.59 2.11 17.52
CA MET A 1 -12.36 1.64 16.14
C MET A 1 -10.89 1.89 15.82
N SER A 2 -10.19 0.90 15.27
CA SER A 2 -8.78 1.07 14.87
C SER A 2 -8.70 2.13 13.75
N LEU A 3 -7.68 3.02 13.81
CA LEU A 3 -7.39 4.03 12.78
C LEU A 3 -7.32 3.38 11.39
N ARG A 4 -6.69 2.20 11.31
CA ARG A 4 -6.57 1.40 10.09
C ARG A 4 -7.91 0.96 9.50
N THR A 5 -8.91 0.63 10.33
CA THR A 5 -10.26 0.26 9.86
C THR A 5 -10.96 1.46 9.24
N SER A 6 -10.80 2.65 9.84
CA SER A 6 -11.37 3.88 9.30
C SER A 6 -10.70 4.26 7.98
N ALA A 7 -9.37 4.22 7.89
CA ALA A 7 -8.62 4.49 6.66
C ALA A 7 -9.06 3.57 5.51
N ASN A 8 -9.22 2.28 5.76
CA ASN A 8 -9.70 1.30 4.78
C ASN A 8 -11.11 1.62 4.25
N ARG A 9 -12.01 2.14 5.10
CA ARG A 9 -13.37 2.55 4.68
C ARG A 9 -13.35 3.76 3.76
N TYR A 10 -12.55 4.77 4.10
CA TYR A 10 -12.39 5.96 3.26
C TYR A 10 -11.70 5.62 1.93
N ALA A 11 -10.65 4.78 1.96
CA ALA A 11 -9.97 4.32 0.76
C ALA A 11 -10.92 3.54 -0.18
N LYS A 12 -11.78 2.69 0.39
CA LYS A 12 -12.81 1.99 -0.39
C LYS A 12 -13.78 2.97 -1.04
N ALA A 13 -14.32 3.91 -0.27
CA ALA A 13 -15.28 4.89 -0.77
C ALA A 13 -14.67 5.76 -1.89
N LEU A 14 -13.40 6.22 -1.70
CA LEU A 14 -12.70 6.98 -2.73
C LEU A 14 -12.50 6.15 -4.01
N PHE A 15 -12.12 4.89 -3.86
CA PHE A 15 -11.91 3.99 -4.98
C PHE A 15 -13.21 3.75 -5.76
N ASP A 16 -14.31 3.49 -5.06
CA ASP A 16 -15.62 3.24 -5.66
C ASP A 16 -16.12 4.50 -6.39
N VAL A 17 -15.93 5.70 -5.81
CA VAL A 17 -16.28 6.99 -6.45
C VAL A 17 -15.40 7.24 -7.67
N ALA A 18 -14.08 7.07 -7.57
CA ALA A 18 -13.16 7.28 -8.68
C ALA A 18 -13.48 6.33 -9.86
N LEU A 19 -13.86 5.09 -9.57
CA LEU A 19 -14.29 4.12 -10.58
C LEU A 19 -15.61 4.52 -11.24
N ALA A 20 -16.61 4.96 -10.45
CA ALA A 20 -17.92 5.38 -10.94
C ALA A 20 -17.85 6.65 -11.81
N GLU A 21 -17.01 7.60 -11.42
CA GLU A 21 -16.77 8.85 -12.16
C GLU A 21 -15.82 8.66 -13.35
N LYS A 22 -15.31 7.43 -13.58
CA LYS A 22 -14.31 7.10 -14.63
C LYS A 22 -13.03 7.94 -14.55
N ASN A 23 -12.62 8.30 -13.35
CA ASN A 23 -11.36 8.97 -13.13
C ASN A 23 -10.20 7.99 -13.36
N ASP A 24 -9.03 8.54 -13.71
CA ASP A 24 -7.80 7.74 -13.77
C ASP A 24 -7.38 7.35 -12.35
N LEU A 25 -7.56 6.06 -12.03
CA LEU A 25 -7.26 5.50 -10.71
C LEU A 25 -5.77 5.64 -10.33
N ALA A 26 -4.87 5.59 -11.33
CA ALA A 26 -3.45 5.77 -11.11
C ALA A 26 -3.11 7.22 -10.76
N HIS A 27 -3.78 8.19 -11.41
CA HIS A 27 -3.64 9.59 -11.09
C HIS A 27 -4.12 9.92 -9.67
N VAL A 28 -5.24 9.34 -9.25
CA VAL A 28 -5.74 9.46 -7.87
C VAL A 28 -4.72 8.90 -6.85
N ASP A 29 -4.04 7.80 -7.15
CA ASP A 29 -2.95 7.27 -6.29
C ASP A 29 -1.79 8.27 -6.21
N GLN A 30 -1.37 8.84 -7.34
CA GLN A 30 -0.30 9.84 -7.38
C GLN A 30 -0.65 11.07 -6.55
N ASP A 31 -1.86 11.57 -6.68
CA ASP A 31 -2.38 12.69 -5.90
C ASP A 31 -2.32 12.40 -4.39
N LEU A 32 -2.76 11.22 -3.97
CA LEU A 32 -2.69 10.81 -2.57
C LEU A 32 -1.25 10.75 -2.06
N GLN A 33 -0.31 10.22 -2.86
CA GLN A 33 1.11 10.19 -2.51
C GLN A 33 1.71 11.60 -2.41
N ALA A 34 1.33 12.51 -3.31
CA ALA A 34 1.75 13.90 -3.28
C ALA A 34 1.26 14.61 -2.00
N VAL A 35 0.00 14.34 -1.58
CA VAL A 35 -0.54 14.88 -0.32
C VAL A 35 0.22 14.31 0.88
N VAL A 36 0.52 13.03 0.92
CA VAL A 36 1.32 12.40 1.99
C VAL A 36 2.71 13.04 2.08
N ALA A 37 3.38 13.22 0.94
CA ALA A 37 4.69 13.86 0.87
C ALA A 37 4.64 15.31 1.38
N MET A 38 3.63 16.08 0.97
CA MET A 38 3.41 17.46 1.42
C MET A 38 3.18 17.53 2.93
N MET A 39 2.34 16.64 3.48
CA MET A 39 2.09 16.57 4.93
C MET A 39 3.35 16.20 5.73
N SER A 40 4.19 15.32 5.18
CA SER A 40 5.47 14.94 5.80
C SER A 40 6.48 16.09 5.75
N ALA A 41 6.49 16.87 4.68
CA ALA A 41 7.38 18.04 4.52
C ALA A 41 6.92 19.25 5.37
N SER A 42 5.63 19.32 5.72
CA SER A 42 5.04 20.44 6.44
C SER A 42 4.19 19.98 7.62
N PRO A 43 4.83 19.51 8.73
CA PRO A 43 4.11 19.05 9.93
C PRO A 43 3.21 20.13 10.54
N ASP A 44 3.54 21.40 10.33
CA ASP A 44 2.74 22.54 10.81
C ASP A 44 1.34 22.60 10.17
N LEU A 45 1.18 22.15 8.91
CA LEU A 45 -0.12 22.07 8.25
C LEU A 45 -1.02 21.04 8.92
N ALA A 46 -0.48 19.88 9.23
CA ALA A 46 -1.21 18.83 9.96
C ALA A 46 -1.57 19.33 11.40
N ALA A 47 -0.61 19.95 12.08
CA ALA A 47 -0.82 20.52 13.41
C ALA A 47 -1.82 21.68 13.40
N ALA A 48 -1.80 22.57 12.40
CA ALA A 48 -2.76 23.67 12.28
C ALA A 48 -4.19 23.17 12.10
N SER A 49 -4.39 22.12 11.31
CA SER A 49 -5.71 21.51 11.12
C SER A 49 -6.24 20.78 12.36
N ALA A 50 -5.34 20.28 13.23
CA ALA A 50 -5.70 19.59 14.48
C ALA A 50 -6.00 20.54 15.64
N ARG A 51 -5.56 21.82 15.59
CA ARG A 51 -5.74 22.79 16.67
C ARG A 51 -7.21 23.06 16.95
N SER A 52 -7.57 23.07 18.25
CA SER A 52 -8.94 23.27 18.74
C SER A 52 -9.50 24.67 18.42
N GLY A 53 -8.65 25.67 18.20
CA GLY A 53 -9.05 27.06 17.91
C GLY A 53 -9.40 27.37 16.47
N VAL A 54 -9.18 26.43 15.54
CA VAL A 54 -9.49 26.64 14.10
C VAL A 54 -10.92 26.20 13.82
N THR A 55 -11.71 27.08 13.23
CA THR A 55 -13.10 26.78 12.85
C THR A 55 -13.16 25.74 11.72
N THR A 56 -14.26 25.01 11.61
CA THR A 56 -14.44 24.02 10.54
C THR A 56 -14.35 24.68 9.16
N ALA A 57 -14.96 25.85 8.99
CA ALA A 57 -14.88 26.61 7.74
C ALA A 57 -13.44 26.99 7.34
N ALA A 58 -12.62 27.43 8.33
CA ALA A 58 -11.23 27.79 8.05
C ALA A 58 -10.40 26.55 7.63
N ARG A 59 -10.68 25.37 8.22
CA ARG A 59 -10.03 24.12 7.81
C ARG A 59 -10.42 23.68 6.42
N GLN A 60 -11.71 23.82 6.06
CA GLN A 60 -12.19 23.54 4.70
C GLN A 60 -11.48 24.42 3.68
N SER A 61 -11.55 25.76 3.88
CA SER A 61 -10.90 26.72 2.97
C SER A 61 -9.39 26.48 2.84
N LEU A 62 -8.72 26.10 3.94
CA LEU A 62 -7.30 25.75 3.88
C LEU A 62 -7.05 24.53 3.00
N MET A 63 -7.83 23.45 3.18
CA MET A 63 -7.65 22.23 2.38
C MET A 63 -8.09 22.41 0.93
N GLU A 64 -9.11 23.23 0.67
CA GLU A 64 -9.49 23.62 -0.69
C GLU A 64 -8.37 24.36 -1.40
N ALA A 65 -7.76 25.37 -0.73
CA ALA A 65 -6.65 26.13 -1.29
C ALA A 65 -5.42 25.24 -1.55
N VAL A 66 -5.12 24.30 -0.66
CA VAL A 66 -4.04 23.33 -0.85
C VAL A 66 -4.34 22.41 -2.03
N ALA A 67 -5.56 21.87 -2.12
CA ALA A 67 -5.97 20.98 -3.19
C ALA A 67 -5.94 21.69 -4.57
N ASP A 68 -6.37 22.94 -4.62
CA ASP A 68 -6.33 23.75 -5.84
C ASP A 68 -4.89 24.08 -6.26
N LYS A 69 -4.02 24.41 -5.31
CA LYS A 69 -2.60 24.67 -5.58
C LYS A 69 -1.85 23.44 -6.10
N MET A 70 -2.26 22.26 -5.63
CA MET A 70 -1.69 20.99 -6.07
C MET A 70 -2.39 20.42 -7.32
N ALA A 71 -3.44 21.06 -7.82
CA ALA A 71 -4.26 20.61 -8.95
C ALA A 71 -4.77 19.18 -8.80
N LEU A 72 -5.21 18.81 -7.58
CA LEU A 72 -5.67 17.46 -7.27
C LEU A 72 -6.97 17.12 -7.98
N ALA A 73 -7.16 15.83 -8.29
CA ALA A 73 -8.39 15.31 -8.85
C ALA A 73 -9.61 15.60 -7.92
N ALA A 74 -10.77 15.86 -8.52
CA ALA A 74 -11.97 16.25 -7.79
C ALA A 74 -12.37 15.28 -6.64
N PRO A 75 -12.30 13.95 -6.78
CA PRO A 75 -12.59 13.04 -5.68
C PRO A 75 -11.59 13.15 -4.52
N VAL A 76 -10.31 13.39 -4.82
CA VAL A 76 -9.27 13.57 -3.77
C VAL A 76 -9.51 14.88 -3.02
N LYS A 77 -9.82 15.98 -3.73
CA LYS A 77 -10.18 17.27 -3.12
C LYS A 77 -11.35 17.12 -2.16
N LYS A 78 -12.46 16.51 -2.62
CA LYS A 78 -13.65 16.28 -1.78
C LYS A 78 -13.32 15.46 -0.51
N LEU A 79 -12.50 14.43 -0.65
CA LEU A 79 -12.09 13.60 0.46
C LEU A 79 -11.25 14.37 1.47
N LEU A 80 -10.27 15.18 1.04
CA LEU A 80 -9.42 15.98 1.93
C LEU A 80 -10.25 16.98 2.73
N VAL A 81 -11.20 17.66 2.11
CA VAL A 81 -12.11 18.57 2.80
C VAL A 81 -12.92 17.83 3.88
N LEU A 82 -13.48 16.67 3.54
CA LEU A 82 -14.24 15.83 4.49
C LEU A 82 -13.37 15.37 5.68
N LEU A 83 -12.12 14.97 5.43
CA LEU A 83 -11.18 14.58 6.48
C LEU A 83 -10.78 15.77 7.37
N ALA A 84 -10.63 16.96 6.79
CA ALA A 84 -10.35 18.18 7.53
C ALA A 84 -11.51 18.59 8.45
N GLU A 85 -12.76 18.51 7.96
CA GLU A 85 -13.97 18.72 8.78
C GLU A 85 -14.00 17.78 9.99
N SER A 86 -13.74 16.51 9.72
CA SER A 86 -13.78 15.43 10.72
C SER A 86 -12.55 15.39 11.63
N ARG A 87 -11.56 16.27 11.45
CA ARG A 87 -10.24 16.26 12.13
C ARG A 87 -9.52 14.92 12.02
N LYS A 88 -9.55 14.31 10.83
CA LYS A 88 -8.98 12.99 10.57
C LYS A 88 -7.93 13.01 9.47
N LEU A 89 -7.22 14.12 9.30
CA LEU A 89 -6.14 14.21 8.31
C LEU A 89 -4.96 13.28 8.64
N ASP A 90 -4.81 12.89 9.89
CA ASP A 90 -3.88 11.87 10.36
C ASP A 90 -4.08 10.49 9.71
N LEU A 91 -5.28 10.23 9.15
CA LEU A 91 -5.56 8.99 8.42
C LEU A 91 -5.03 8.97 6.98
N VAL A 92 -4.61 10.11 6.44
CA VAL A 92 -4.22 10.20 5.00
C VAL A 92 -3.09 9.25 4.63
N PRO A 93 -2.01 9.07 5.42
CA PRO A 93 -0.96 8.10 5.08
C PRO A 93 -1.49 6.66 5.00
N ASP A 94 -2.26 6.22 6.01
CA ASP A 94 -2.84 4.87 6.03
C ASP A 94 -3.87 4.67 4.90
N LEU A 95 -4.62 5.73 4.58
CA LEU A 95 -5.60 5.74 3.49
C LEU A 95 -4.91 5.59 2.13
N ALA A 96 -3.80 6.29 1.90
CA ALA A 96 -3.03 6.19 0.66
C ALA A 96 -2.49 4.76 0.46
N VAL A 97 -1.99 4.13 1.51
CA VAL A 97 -1.56 2.72 1.47
C VAL A 97 -2.74 1.81 1.11
N ALA A 98 -3.88 1.97 1.79
CA ALA A 98 -5.07 1.14 1.56
C ALA A 98 -5.67 1.34 0.16
N TYR A 99 -5.60 2.57 -0.39
CA TYR A 99 -6.03 2.86 -1.77
C TYR A 99 -5.13 2.14 -2.78
N ARG A 100 -3.82 2.23 -2.60
CA ARG A 100 -2.83 1.58 -3.47
C ARG A 100 -2.97 0.06 -3.48
N GLU A 101 -3.23 -0.55 -2.33
CA GLU A 101 -3.52 -2.00 -2.25
C GLU A 101 -4.76 -2.37 -3.08
N ARG A 102 -5.81 -1.54 -3.07
CA ARG A 102 -7.01 -1.75 -3.87
C ARG A 102 -6.77 -1.55 -5.36
N LEU A 103 -6.00 -0.52 -5.72
CA LEU A 103 -5.61 -0.26 -7.11
C LEU A 103 -4.87 -1.45 -7.70
N LEU A 104 -3.87 -1.97 -7.00
CA LEU A 104 -3.11 -3.15 -7.41
C LEU A 104 -4.01 -4.38 -7.54
N ALA A 105 -4.90 -4.60 -6.56
CA ALA A 105 -5.86 -5.70 -6.61
C ALA A 105 -6.81 -5.60 -7.81
N HIS A 106 -7.28 -4.40 -8.14
CA HIS A 106 -8.13 -4.15 -9.31
C HIS A 106 -7.41 -4.40 -10.63
N GLN A 107 -6.13 -4.06 -10.70
CA GLN A 107 -5.27 -4.33 -11.86
C GLN A 107 -4.81 -5.79 -11.94
N ASN A 108 -5.30 -6.67 -11.05
CA ASN A 108 -4.82 -8.04 -10.90
C ASN A 108 -3.31 -8.14 -10.63
N ILE A 109 -2.73 -7.10 -10.06
CA ILE A 109 -1.33 -7.08 -9.61
C ILE A 109 -1.30 -7.43 -8.12
N VAL A 110 -0.42 -8.34 -7.75
CA VAL A 110 -0.13 -8.67 -6.35
C VAL A 110 1.33 -8.41 -6.04
N ARG A 111 1.58 -7.78 -4.90
CA ARG A 111 2.94 -7.57 -4.43
C ARG A 111 3.41 -8.76 -3.62
N ALA A 112 4.55 -9.32 -4.01
CA ALA A 112 5.24 -10.38 -3.29
C ALA A 112 6.48 -9.81 -2.58
N GLU A 113 6.54 -9.95 -1.26
CA GLU A 113 7.76 -9.71 -0.49
C GLU A 113 8.59 -10.98 -0.53
N VAL A 114 9.75 -10.92 -1.17
CA VAL A 114 10.65 -12.06 -1.34
C VAL A 114 11.88 -11.84 -0.50
N THR A 115 12.13 -12.76 0.44
CA THR A 115 13.36 -12.82 1.22
C THR A 115 14.25 -13.91 0.65
N SER A 116 15.49 -13.58 0.35
CA SER A 116 16.48 -14.48 -0.25
C SER A 116 17.77 -14.47 0.57
N ALA A 117 18.49 -15.59 0.60
CA ALA A 117 19.80 -15.69 1.27
C ALA A 117 20.88 -14.82 0.60
N VAL A 118 20.76 -14.57 -0.71
CA VAL A 118 21.69 -13.77 -1.52
C VAL A 118 20.93 -12.84 -2.42
N ALA A 119 21.57 -11.77 -2.88
CA ALA A 119 20.96 -10.86 -3.85
C ALA A 119 20.53 -11.60 -5.12
N LEU A 120 19.28 -11.43 -5.53
CA LEU A 120 18.74 -12.03 -6.75
C LEU A 120 19.15 -11.18 -7.96
N SER A 121 19.63 -11.84 -9.01
CA SER A 121 19.81 -11.16 -10.29
C SER A 121 18.45 -10.77 -10.87
N PRO A 122 18.37 -9.71 -11.70
CA PRO A 122 17.11 -9.28 -12.33
C PRO A 122 16.40 -10.40 -13.09
N GLU A 123 17.15 -11.27 -13.74
CA GLU A 123 16.61 -12.43 -14.48
C GLU A 123 15.94 -13.44 -13.56
N LYS A 124 16.58 -13.77 -12.43
CA LYS A 124 16.03 -14.68 -11.43
C LYS A 124 14.79 -14.09 -10.73
N ALA A 125 14.82 -12.80 -10.44
CA ALA A 125 13.67 -12.09 -9.89
C ALA A 125 12.47 -12.16 -10.86
N LYS A 126 12.70 -11.92 -12.16
CA LYS A 126 11.67 -12.03 -13.19
C LYS A 126 11.12 -13.46 -13.31
N ALA A 127 11.99 -14.46 -13.39
CA ALA A 127 11.58 -15.86 -13.46
C ALA A 127 10.76 -16.29 -12.22
N LEU A 128 11.09 -15.77 -11.05
CA LEU A 128 10.33 -15.99 -9.82
C LEU A 128 8.97 -15.31 -9.88
N ALA A 129 8.89 -14.05 -10.38
CA ALA A 129 7.63 -13.35 -10.60
C ALA A 129 6.70 -14.13 -11.52
N ASP A 130 7.22 -14.61 -12.65
CA ASP A 130 6.46 -15.41 -13.63
C ASP A 130 5.96 -16.72 -13.03
N SER A 131 6.80 -17.38 -12.21
CA SER A 131 6.41 -18.63 -11.52
C SER A 131 5.31 -18.40 -10.48
N LEU A 132 5.45 -17.36 -9.67
CA LEU A 132 4.43 -16.97 -8.69
C LEU A 132 3.15 -16.49 -9.40
N GLY A 133 3.28 -15.82 -10.54
CA GLY A 133 2.17 -15.43 -11.41
C GLY A 133 1.34 -16.61 -11.88
N LYS A 134 2.00 -17.69 -12.31
CA LYS A 134 1.34 -18.95 -12.73
C LYS A 134 0.56 -19.61 -11.58
N VAL A 135 1.11 -19.57 -10.37
CA VAL A 135 0.48 -20.16 -9.18
C VAL A 135 -0.70 -19.32 -8.67
N THR A 136 -0.58 -18.00 -8.72
CA THR A 136 -1.60 -17.08 -8.19
C THR A 136 -2.66 -16.69 -9.22
N GLY A 137 -2.39 -16.90 -10.52
CA GLY A 137 -3.23 -16.42 -11.62
C GLY A 137 -3.22 -14.90 -11.80
N LYS A 138 -2.24 -14.20 -11.20
CA LYS A 138 -2.15 -12.74 -11.17
C LYS A 138 -0.76 -12.27 -11.63
N HIS A 139 -0.67 -11.00 -12.00
CA HIS A 139 0.63 -10.40 -12.25
C HIS A 139 1.32 -10.11 -10.90
N VAL A 140 2.58 -10.56 -10.74
CA VAL A 140 3.29 -10.47 -9.46
C VAL A 140 4.42 -9.45 -9.56
N GLU A 141 4.35 -8.39 -8.76
CA GLU A 141 5.46 -7.47 -8.52
C GLU A 141 6.27 -7.95 -7.32
N ILE A 142 7.58 -8.12 -7.50
CA ILE A 142 8.47 -8.61 -6.45
C ILE A 142 9.22 -7.45 -5.80
N SER A 143 9.20 -7.42 -4.46
CA SER A 143 10.11 -6.65 -3.63
C SER A 143 11.10 -7.60 -2.96
N VAL A 144 12.38 -7.48 -3.28
CA VAL A 144 13.42 -8.40 -2.78
C VAL A 144 14.11 -7.81 -1.57
N SER A 145 14.21 -8.59 -0.49
CA SER A 145 15.06 -8.35 0.67
C SER A 145 16.08 -9.47 0.81
N VAL A 146 17.25 -9.16 1.34
CA VAL A 146 18.30 -10.16 1.58
C VAL A 146 18.38 -10.43 3.08
N ASP A 147 18.28 -11.70 3.45
CA ASP A 147 18.45 -12.17 4.82
C ASP A 147 19.53 -13.27 4.87
N PRO A 148 20.73 -12.96 5.38
CA PRO A 148 21.83 -13.93 5.49
C PRO A 148 21.54 -15.10 6.44
N GLU A 149 20.54 -15.01 7.32
CA GLU A 149 20.16 -16.11 8.21
C GLU A 149 19.44 -17.25 7.47
N LEU A 150 18.94 -16.97 6.26
CA LEU A 150 18.48 -18.01 5.35
C LEU A 150 19.70 -18.79 4.82
N LEU A 151 19.80 -20.07 5.15
CA LEU A 151 20.86 -20.97 4.66
C LEU A 151 20.88 -21.09 3.13
N GLY A 152 19.74 -20.78 2.46
CA GLY A 152 19.56 -20.83 1.01
C GLY A 152 18.09 -20.91 0.62
N GLY A 153 17.82 -20.71 -0.67
CA GLY A 153 16.46 -20.67 -1.21
C GLY A 153 15.81 -19.29 -1.07
N VAL A 154 14.50 -19.26 -1.19
CA VAL A 154 13.70 -18.03 -1.13
C VAL A 154 12.39 -18.27 -0.35
N VAL A 155 11.97 -17.25 0.38
CA VAL A 155 10.66 -17.21 1.02
C VAL A 155 9.88 -16.07 0.40
N ALA A 156 8.74 -16.36 -0.22
CA ALA A 156 7.87 -15.35 -0.84
C ALA A 156 6.57 -15.21 -0.05
N LYS A 157 6.26 -13.99 0.38
CA LYS A 157 5.01 -13.65 1.06
C LYS A 157 4.12 -12.85 0.13
N ILE A 158 2.93 -13.35 -0.14
CA ILE A 158 1.91 -12.68 -0.96
C ILE A 158 0.65 -12.48 -0.10
N GLY A 159 0.45 -11.25 0.36
CA GLY A 159 -0.63 -10.96 1.31
C GLY A 159 -0.48 -11.76 2.61
N SER A 160 -1.44 -12.66 2.88
CA SER A 160 -1.42 -13.57 4.04
C SER A 160 -0.79 -14.93 3.76
N THR A 161 -0.48 -15.24 2.50
CA THR A 161 0.06 -16.56 2.09
C THR A 161 1.57 -16.49 2.00
N VAL A 162 2.24 -17.49 2.60
CA VAL A 162 3.70 -17.62 2.57
C VAL A 162 4.07 -18.86 1.75
N TYR A 163 4.88 -18.65 0.73
CA TYR A 163 5.48 -19.69 -0.10
C TYR A 163 6.93 -19.86 0.34
N ASP A 164 7.18 -20.89 1.14
CA ASP A 164 8.50 -21.15 1.70
C ASP A 164 9.24 -22.22 0.87
N GLY A 165 10.21 -21.76 0.09
CA GLY A 165 11.15 -22.56 -0.69
C GLY A 165 12.56 -22.59 -0.09
N SER A 166 12.71 -22.31 1.22
CA SER A 166 14.00 -22.32 1.88
C SER A 166 14.58 -23.75 2.00
N VAL A 167 15.90 -23.83 1.91
CA VAL A 167 16.64 -25.10 2.10
C VAL A 167 16.37 -25.69 3.48
N ARG A 168 16.25 -24.86 4.50
CA ARG A 168 15.91 -25.29 5.88
C ARG A 168 14.59 -26.07 5.92
N THR A 169 13.55 -25.55 5.29
CA THR A 169 12.23 -26.21 5.24
C THR A 169 12.28 -27.49 4.42
N GLN A 170 13.01 -27.51 3.30
CA GLN A 170 13.18 -28.73 2.51
C GLN A 170 13.91 -29.84 3.28
N LEU A 171 15.00 -29.52 3.95
CA LEU A 171 15.73 -30.47 4.79
C LEU A 171 14.88 -30.99 5.96
N SER A 172 14.08 -30.11 6.58
CA SER A 172 13.15 -30.49 7.66
C SER A 172 12.10 -31.50 7.18
N ARG A 173 11.51 -31.24 6.00
CA ARG A 173 10.54 -32.16 5.37
C ARG A 173 11.19 -33.51 5.03
N MET A 174 12.39 -33.51 4.45
CA MET A 174 13.11 -34.75 4.16
C MET A 174 13.41 -35.56 5.43
N ARG A 175 13.83 -34.89 6.51
CA ARG A 175 14.07 -35.53 7.80
C ARG A 175 12.79 -36.17 8.36
N GLN A 176 11.65 -35.50 8.30
CA GLN A 176 10.37 -36.06 8.74
C GLN A 176 9.99 -37.31 7.93
N GLN A 177 10.13 -37.27 6.60
CA GLN A 177 9.83 -38.42 5.74
C GLN A 177 10.73 -39.64 5.98
N LEU A 178 11.96 -39.42 6.49
CA LEU A 178 12.88 -40.51 6.82
C LEU A 178 12.63 -41.10 8.21
N VAL A 179 12.00 -40.33 9.13
CA VAL A 179 11.70 -40.78 10.49
C VAL A 179 10.33 -41.48 10.56
N GLU A 180 9.41 -41.20 9.66
CA GLU A 180 8.08 -41.83 9.58
C GLU A 180 8.06 -43.16 8.78
N LYS A 181 9.22 -43.65 8.35
CA LYS A 181 9.41 -45.00 7.80
C LYS A 181 10.12 -45.92 8.81
#